data_c344c4012e9a8b34c823dbacb08ec0a8
#
_entry.id   c344c4012e9a8b34c823dbacb08ec0a8
#
_cell.length_a   1.000
_cell.length_b   1.000
_cell.length_c   1.000
_cell.angle_alpha   90.00
_cell.angle_beta   90.00
_cell.angle_gamma   90.00
#
_symmetry.space_group_name_H-M   'P 1'
#
loop_
_entity.id
_entity.type
_entity.pdbx_description
1 polymer ?
#
loop_
_entity_poly.entity_id
_entity_poly.type
_entity_poly.pdbx_seq_one_letter_code
_entity_poly.pdbx_strand_id
1 'polypeptide(L)'
;MQSKGFIKLVAILLAIACVYQLTFSLKTRSVEKDAVEYAAAFPAEEQVAMEQYYLDSIQNKVVYNIGLAQFTYKQCKEKEINLGLDLKGGMNVMLEIQVEDVVKSLAGDSKNDPAFVAAIESAAQALKEGTGDYIGTFAKSYAQASNGGKLVDIFLSPDRKDITPGMSDDEVVKILRQETEDAISASFNIIRSRIDHFGVMQPNIQRLPNSNRILVELPGVKEPERVRKLLQGTASLEFWTTYNGADLLQSLLRADAVVKSLKGEETVAEQAADAALATEVAAEEGASRFSREQNPLLSLLSPDYAGGAVLGAAVAADVATINKYLALPEV
;
A
#
# COMPACT_ATOMS: atom_id res chain seq x y z
N MET A 1 57.36 26.06 -0.61
CA MET A 1 56.72 27.12 0.20
C MET A 1 55.20 26.98 0.12
N GLN A 2 54.60 26.45 1.17
CA GLN A 2 53.14 26.42 1.26
C GLN A 2 52.69 27.87 1.43
N SER A 3 51.90 28.41 0.46
CA SER A 3 51.42 29.79 0.55
C SER A 3 50.33 29.87 1.65
N LYS A 4 50.74 30.25 2.87
CA LYS A 4 49.80 30.47 4.01
C LYS A 4 48.64 31.38 3.61
N GLY A 5 48.79 32.26 2.61
CA GLY A 5 47.75 33.08 2.06
C GLY A 5 46.64 32.31 1.32
N PHE A 6 47.04 31.31 0.51
CA PHE A 6 46.12 30.48 -0.23
C PHE A 6 45.25 29.64 0.74
N ILE A 7 45.85 29.04 1.77
CA ILE A 7 45.11 28.29 2.79
C ILE A 7 44.08 29.16 3.52
N LYS A 8 44.48 30.41 3.89
CA LYS A 8 43.56 31.36 4.51
C LYS A 8 42.40 31.72 3.59
N LEU A 9 42.66 31.95 2.29
CA LEU A 9 41.63 32.25 1.32
C LEU A 9 40.63 31.09 1.18
N VAL A 10 41.13 29.87 1.04
CA VAL A 10 40.26 28.67 0.95
C VAL A 10 39.43 28.50 2.24
N ALA A 11 40.02 28.70 3.41
CA ALA A 11 39.30 28.62 4.67
C ALA A 11 38.17 29.67 4.79
N ILE A 12 38.42 30.90 4.34
CA ILE A 12 37.41 31.95 4.33
C ILE A 12 36.28 31.62 3.33
N LEU A 13 36.59 31.14 2.12
CA LEU A 13 35.59 30.73 1.16
C LEU A 13 34.72 29.58 1.69
N LEU A 14 35.34 28.60 2.33
CA LEU A 14 34.63 27.50 2.96
C LEU A 14 33.70 28.00 4.08
N ALA A 15 34.17 28.89 4.93
CA ALA A 15 33.35 29.50 5.98
C ALA A 15 32.14 30.26 5.41
N ILE A 16 32.33 31.02 4.35
CA ILE A 16 31.22 31.71 3.66
C ILE A 16 30.23 30.71 3.09
N ALA A 17 30.69 29.64 2.46
CA ALA A 17 29.83 28.57 1.94
C ALA A 17 29.05 27.88 3.05
N CYS A 18 29.66 27.60 4.20
CA CYS A 18 28.95 27.03 5.36
C CYS A 18 27.88 27.97 5.92
N VAL A 19 28.21 29.26 6.08
CA VAL A 19 27.24 30.25 6.55
C VAL A 19 26.08 30.37 5.56
N TYR A 20 26.36 30.42 4.25
CA TYR A 20 25.34 30.45 3.21
C TYR A 20 24.39 29.23 3.31
N GLN A 21 24.95 28.04 3.49
CA GLN A 21 24.15 26.80 3.63
C GLN A 21 23.26 26.83 4.90
N LEU A 22 23.79 27.35 6.03
CA LEU A 22 23.03 27.47 7.27
C LEU A 22 21.84 28.43 7.15
N THR A 23 21.89 29.45 6.29
CA THR A 23 20.78 30.40 6.15
C THR A 23 19.51 29.73 5.63
N PHE A 24 19.61 28.70 4.79
CA PHE A 24 18.45 27.92 4.33
C PHE A 24 17.76 27.21 5.50
N SER A 25 18.54 26.53 6.36
CA SER A 25 18.00 25.81 7.53
C SER A 25 17.33 26.76 8.51
N LEU A 26 17.90 27.96 8.74
CA LEU A 26 17.30 28.97 9.62
C LEU A 26 15.99 29.49 9.02
N LYS A 27 15.94 29.73 7.70
CA LYS A 27 14.73 30.20 7.06
C LYS A 27 13.62 29.16 7.02
N THR A 28 13.95 27.89 6.73
CA THR A 28 13.00 26.78 6.78
C THR A 28 12.39 26.63 8.17
N ARG A 29 13.22 26.66 9.23
CA ARG A 29 12.73 26.62 10.61
C ARG A 29 11.79 27.77 10.97
N SER A 30 12.07 28.99 10.46
CA SER A 30 11.17 30.13 10.67
C SER A 30 9.79 29.88 10.07
N VAL A 31 9.75 29.39 8.83
CA VAL A 31 8.49 29.08 8.12
C VAL A 31 7.73 27.93 8.78
N GLU A 32 8.44 26.90 9.23
CA GLU A 32 7.83 25.78 9.98
C GLU A 32 7.24 26.24 11.32
N LYS A 33 7.89 27.19 12.01
CA LYS A 33 7.36 27.81 13.22
C LYS A 33 6.08 28.60 12.95
N ASP A 34 6.05 29.36 11.87
CA ASP A 34 4.86 30.10 11.46
C ASP A 34 3.69 29.14 11.13
N ALA A 35 3.98 27.96 10.55
CA ALA A 35 3.00 26.92 10.28
C ALA A 35 2.42 26.31 11.57
N VAL A 36 3.26 26.04 12.56
CA VAL A 36 2.82 25.54 13.87
C VAL A 36 1.97 26.59 14.58
N GLU A 37 2.35 27.87 14.53
CA GLU A 37 1.58 28.96 15.12
C GLU A 37 0.21 29.11 14.45
N TYR A 38 0.14 28.99 13.12
CA TYR A 38 -1.11 28.94 12.37
C TYR A 38 -1.99 27.76 12.81
N ALA A 39 -1.42 26.56 12.92
CA ALA A 39 -2.13 25.34 13.31
C ALA A 39 -2.64 25.40 14.75
N ALA A 40 -1.97 26.13 15.65
CA ALA A 40 -2.37 26.27 17.06
C ALA A 40 -3.74 26.95 17.25
N ALA A 41 -4.27 27.63 16.22
CA ALA A 41 -5.61 28.21 16.23
C ALA A 41 -6.75 27.17 16.04
N PHE A 42 -6.41 25.92 15.70
CA PHE A 42 -7.37 24.86 15.41
C PHE A 42 -7.40 23.80 16.55
N PRO A 43 -8.46 22.95 16.61
CA PRO A 43 -8.54 21.86 17.58
C PRO A 43 -7.33 20.91 17.48
N ALA A 44 -6.94 20.31 18.61
CA ALA A 44 -5.73 19.47 18.68
C ALA A 44 -5.71 18.32 17.66
N GLU A 45 -6.87 17.77 17.33
CA GLU A 45 -7.03 16.68 16.35
C GLU A 45 -6.74 17.12 14.90
N GLU A 46 -6.94 18.41 14.59
CA GLU A 46 -6.77 18.99 13.26
C GLU A 46 -5.42 19.71 13.08
N GLN A 47 -4.68 19.99 14.15
CA GLN A 47 -3.46 20.80 14.09
C GLN A 47 -2.44 20.26 13.09
N VAL A 48 -2.21 18.94 13.07
CA VAL A 48 -1.24 18.33 12.13
C VAL A 48 -1.67 18.52 10.67
N ALA A 49 -2.97 18.36 10.40
CA ALA A 49 -3.52 18.55 9.06
C ALA A 49 -3.45 20.03 8.63
N MET A 50 -3.74 20.96 9.53
CA MET A 50 -3.69 22.40 9.27
C MET A 50 -2.26 22.92 9.10
N GLU A 51 -1.31 22.41 9.85
CA GLU A 51 0.11 22.71 9.63
C GLU A 51 0.56 22.27 8.25
N GLN A 52 0.19 21.05 7.84
CA GLN A 52 0.53 20.51 6.53
C GLN A 52 -0.14 21.30 5.41
N TYR A 53 -1.41 21.64 5.56
CA TYR A 53 -2.14 22.52 4.63
C TYR A 53 -1.46 23.87 4.46
N TYR A 54 -1.02 24.51 5.55
CA TYR A 54 -0.29 25.77 5.50
C TYR A 54 1.01 25.63 4.70
N LEU A 55 1.84 24.62 5.00
CA LEU A 55 3.11 24.36 4.31
C LEU A 55 2.90 24.09 2.82
N ASP A 56 1.88 23.31 2.47
CA ASP A 56 1.53 23.06 1.06
C ASP A 56 1.09 24.33 0.33
N SER A 57 0.34 25.20 1.00
CA SER A 57 -0.14 26.47 0.43
C SER A 57 1.00 27.45 0.08
N ILE A 58 2.11 27.34 0.78
CA ILE A 58 3.28 28.20 0.59
C ILE A 58 4.44 27.54 -0.17
N GLN A 59 4.30 26.26 -0.53
CA GLN A 59 5.35 25.45 -1.15
C GLN A 59 6.03 26.15 -2.33
N ASN A 60 5.24 26.82 -3.17
CA ASN A 60 5.71 27.54 -4.35
C ASN A 60 5.87 29.06 -4.12
N LYS A 61 5.61 29.57 -2.91
CA LYS A 61 5.81 30.98 -2.60
C LYS A 61 7.27 31.28 -2.27
N VAL A 62 7.75 32.44 -2.69
CA VAL A 62 9.09 32.92 -2.34
C VAL A 62 9.13 33.28 -0.87
N VAL A 63 9.91 32.52 -0.10
CA VAL A 63 10.09 32.71 1.36
C VAL A 63 11.47 33.25 1.73
N TYR A 64 12.44 33.18 0.80
CA TYR A 64 13.80 33.63 1.03
C TYR A 64 14.32 34.41 -0.18
N ASN A 65 14.76 35.65 0.07
CA ASN A 65 15.31 36.55 -0.94
C ASN A 65 16.68 37.05 -0.48
N ILE A 66 17.73 36.76 -1.25
CA ILE A 66 19.12 37.19 -0.96
C ILE A 66 19.51 38.42 -1.79
N GLY A 67 18.54 39.03 -2.48
CA GLY A 67 18.80 40.19 -3.37
C GLY A 67 19.22 39.77 -4.80
N LEU A 68 20.10 38.79 -4.92
CA LEU A 68 20.56 38.20 -6.20
C LEU A 68 19.75 36.98 -6.64
N ALA A 69 19.10 36.31 -5.72
CA ALA A 69 18.30 35.12 -5.98
C ALA A 69 17.12 35.04 -5.00
N GLN A 70 16.01 34.51 -5.51
CA GLN A 70 14.78 34.27 -4.75
C GLN A 70 14.54 32.76 -4.69
N PHE A 71 14.19 32.26 -3.50
CA PHE A 71 13.96 30.83 -3.27
C PHE A 71 12.57 30.61 -2.69
N THR A 72 11.86 29.64 -3.28
CA THR A 72 10.58 29.16 -2.75
C THR A 72 10.79 28.32 -1.50
N TYR A 73 9.73 28.06 -0.73
CA TYR A 73 9.81 27.18 0.44
C TYR A 73 10.36 25.80 0.04
N LYS A 74 9.86 25.22 -1.05
CA LYS A 74 10.33 23.93 -1.57
C LYS A 74 11.84 23.95 -1.85
N GLN A 75 12.34 24.98 -2.53
CA GLN A 75 13.78 25.12 -2.84
C GLN A 75 14.63 25.33 -1.59
N CYS A 76 14.12 26.07 -0.59
CA CYS A 76 14.80 26.21 0.70
C CYS A 76 14.89 24.88 1.42
N LYS A 77 13.82 24.10 1.39
CA LYS A 77 13.73 22.78 2.02
C LYS A 77 14.66 21.76 1.37
N GLU A 78 14.77 21.76 0.05
CA GLU A 78 15.71 20.91 -0.71
C GLU A 78 17.19 21.23 -0.42
N LYS A 79 17.47 22.50 -0.09
CA LYS A 79 18.83 22.99 0.25
C LYS A 79 19.13 22.99 1.75
N GLU A 80 18.16 22.69 2.58
CA GLU A 80 18.34 22.57 4.03
C GLU A 80 19.39 21.51 4.36
N ILE A 81 20.13 21.73 5.45
CA ILE A 81 21.04 20.69 5.97
C ILE A 81 20.20 19.50 6.43
N ASN A 82 20.50 18.34 5.84
CA ASN A 82 19.80 17.11 6.17
C ASN A 82 20.15 16.68 7.59
N LEU A 83 19.19 16.82 8.49
CA LEU A 83 19.28 16.33 9.86
C LEU A 83 18.73 14.92 9.89
N GLY A 84 19.57 13.94 10.27
CA GLY A 84 19.16 12.55 10.39
C GLY A 84 18.08 12.32 11.46
N LEU A 85 17.64 11.07 11.58
CA LEU A 85 16.62 10.63 12.55
C LEU A 85 16.95 11.04 13.99
N ASP A 86 18.22 11.03 14.37
CA ASP A 86 18.68 11.36 15.73
C ASP A 86 18.41 12.82 16.14
N LEU A 87 18.35 13.72 15.17
CA LEU A 87 18.19 15.16 15.41
C LEU A 87 16.78 15.67 15.09
N LYS A 88 16.09 15.06 14.15
CA LYS A 88 14.75 15.48 13.70
C LYS A 88 13.64 14.57 14.21
N GLY A 89 14.00 13.40 14.76
CA GLY A 89 13.06 12.32 15.01
C GLY A 89 12.55 11.73 13.69
N GLY A 90 11.53 10.90 13.76
CA GLY A 90 10.94 10.24 12.58
C GLY A 90 10.83 8.74 12.79
N MET A 91 10.81 7.98 11.69
CA MET A 91 10.71 6.52 11.76
C MET A 91 11.75 5.85 10.87
N ASN A 92 12.18 4.66 11.33
CA ASN A 92 12.98 3.74 10.57
C ASN A 92 12.16 2.45 10.37
N VAL A 93 12.02 2.02 9.13
CA VAL A 93 11.27 0.81 8.77
C VAL A 93 12.15 -0.08 7.92
N MET A 94 12.20 -1.36 8.27
CA MET A 94 12.77 -2.40 7.43
C MET A 94 11.64 -3.16 6.76
N LEU A 95 11.59 -3.11 5.43
CA LEU A 95 10.64 -3.84 4.62
C LEU A 95 11.34 -5.07 4.04
N GLU A 96 10.67 -6.21 4.09
CA GLU A 96 11.16 -7.46 3.52
C GLU A 96 10.22 -7.92 2.40
N ILE A 97 10.79 -8.21 1.24
CA ILE A 97 10.04 -8.71 0.10
C ILE A 97 9.97 -10.23 0.22
N GLN A 98 8.77 -10.77 0.19
CA GLN A 98 8.55 -12.21 0.27
C GLN A 98 8.86 -12.85 -1.08
N VAL A 99 10.05 -13.41 -1.20
CA VAL A 99 10.51 -14.13 -2.41
C VAL A 99 9.60 -15.33 -2.70
N GLU A 100 9.02 -15.91 -1.67
CA GLU A 100 8.04 -16.99 -1.77
C GLU A 100 6.85 -16.61 -2.66
N ASP A 101 6.27 -15.42 -2.45
CA ASP A 101 5.12 -14.96 -3.22
C ASP A 101 5.51 -14.66 -4.68
N VAL A 102 6.74 -14.20 -4.92
CA VAL A 102 7.25 -14.04 -6.28
C VAL A 102 7.31 -15.38 -6.99
N VAL A 103 7.88 -16.41 -6.34
CA VAL A 103 7.99 -17.76 -6.92
C VAL A 103 6.61 -18.39 -7.15
N LYS A 104 5.66 -18.22 -6.22
CA LYS A 104 4.26 -18.67 -6.39
C LYS A 104 3.56 -17.97 -7.56
N SER A 105 3.80 -16.68 -7.72
CA SER A 105 3.25 -15.90 -8.85
C SER A 105 3.79 -16.40 -10.20
N LEU A 106 5.07 -16.74 -10.24
CA LEU A 106 5.72 -17.27 -11.44
C LEU A 106 5.25 -18.69 -11.82
N ALA A 107 4.86 -19.49 -10.83
CA ALA A 107 4.33 -20.86 -11.04
C ALA A 107 2.89 -20.88 -11.59
N GLY A 108 2.17 -19.75 -11.50
CA GLY A 108 0.81 -19.62 -12.04
C GLY A 108 -0.16 -20.70 -11.51
N ASP A 109 -0.72 -21.49 -12.40
CA ASP A 109 -1.68 -22.54 -12.05
C ASP A 109 -1.04 -23.72 -11.32
N SER A 110 0.27 -23.95 -11.51
CA SER A 110 1.03 -25.03 -10.88
C SER A 110 1.34 -24.76 -9.38
N LYS A 111 0.98 -23.59 -8.86
CA LYS A 111 1.18 -23.21 -7.43
C LYS A 111 0.52 -24.15 -6.44
N ASN A 112 -0.48 -24.95 -6.85
CA ASN A 112 -1.21 -25.90 -6.00
C ASN A 112 -0.63 -27.32 -6.12
N ASP A 113 0.43 -27.57 -6.87
CA ASP A 113 1.09 -28.85 -6.94
C ASP A 113 1.64 -29.24 -5.55
N PRO A 114 1.36 -30.46 -5.04
CA PRO A 114 1.80 -30.85 -3.70
C PRO A 114 3.31 -30.82 -3.49
N ALA A 115 4.10 -31.18 -4.52
CA ALA A 115 5.57 -31.15 -4.47
C ALA A 115 6.08 -29.70 -4.45
N PHE A 116 5.43 -28.82 -5.21
CA PHE A 116 5.73 -27.39 -5.20
C PHE A 116 5.46 -26.77 -3.84
N VAL A 117 4.29 -27.04 -3.22
CA VAL A 117 3.93 -26.52 -1.91
C VAL A 117 4.92 -27.00 -0.84
N ALA A 118 5.26 -28.28 -0.82
CA ALA A 118 6.24 -28.84 0.11
C ALA A 118 7.64 -28.20 -0.07
N ALA A 119 8.04 -27.93 -1.31
CA ALA A 119 9.32 -27.28 -1.61
C ALA A 119 9.35 -25.81 -1.14
N ILE A 120 8.25 -25.08 -1.31
CA ILE A 120 8.09 -23.70 -0.83
C ILE A 120 8.21 -23.63 0.69
N GLU A 121 7.50 -24.50 1.41
CA GLU A 121 7.53 -24.57 2.88
C GLU A 121 8.94 -24.91 3.40
N SER A 122 9.59 -25.89 2.78
CA SER A 122 10.96 -26.28 3.13
C SER A 122 11.97 -25.14 2.89
N ALA A 123 11.85 -24.42 1.76
CA ALA A 123 12.70 -23.28 1.45
C ALA A 123 12.47 -22.11 2.41
N ALA A 124 11.22 -21.85 2.79
CA ALA A 124 10.86 -20.80 3.74
C ALA A 124 11.40 -21.10 5.15
N GLN A 125 11.37 -22.37 5.57
CA GLN A 125 11.98 -22.80 6.85
C GLN A 125 13.50 -22.66 6.83
N ALA A 126 14.15 -23.11 5.78
CA ALA A 126 15.61 -22.98 5.64
C ALA A 126 16.08 -21.52 5.64
N LEU A 127 15.28 -20.60 5.07
CA LEU A 127 15.56 -19.16 5.12
C LEU A 127 15.52 -18.62 6.56
N LYS A 128 14.57 -19.07 7.37
CA LYS A 128 14.48 -18.72 8.81
C LYS A 128 15.67 -19.22 9.61
N GLU A 129 16.25 -20.34 9.21
CA GLU A 129 17.44 -20.94 9.81
C GLU A 129 18.77 -20.31 9.33
N GLY A 130 18.68 -19.31 8.42
CA GLY A 130 19.84 -18.51 7.99
C GLY A 130 20.52 -18.96 6.70
N THR A 131 19.92 -19.86 5.94
CA THR A 131 20.36 -20.19 4.58
C THR A 131 19.97 -19.07 3.62
N GLY A 132 20.95 -18.28 3.15
CA GLY A 132 20.71 -17.05 2.37
C GLY A 132 20.21 -17.22 0.93
N ASP A 133 20.14 -18.44 0.40
CA ASP A 133 19.72 -18.72 -0.98
C ASP A 133 18.37 -19.45 -1.03
N TYR A 134 17.29 -18.67 -1.02
CA TYR A 134 15.92 -19.19 -1.10
C TYR A 134 15.69 -20.01 -2.38
N ILE A 135 16.05 -19.45 -3.56
CA ILE A 135 15.80 -20.10 -4.86
C ILE A 135 16.56 -21.40 -5.01
N GLY A 136 17.83 -21.41 -4.60
CA GLY A 136 18.65 -22.65 -4.64
C GLY A 136 18.14 -23.72 -3.67
N THR A 137 17.64 -23.33 -2.49
CA THR A 137 17.03 -24.25 -1.52
C THR A 137 15.71 -24.78 -2.04
N PHE A 138 14.86 -23.91 -2.61
CA PHE A 138 13.60 -24.30 -3.24
C PHE A 138 13.81 -25.34 -4.34
N ALA A 139 14.77 -25.10 -5.25
CA ALA A 139 15.07 -26.04 -6.34
C ALA A 139 15.48 -27.43 -5.83
N LYS A 140 16.34 -27.48 -4.82
CA LYS A 140 16.76 -28.75 -4.19
C LYS A 140 15.58 -29.47 -3.51
N SER A 141 14.79 -28.72 -2.77
CA SER A 141 13.61 -29.26 -2.08
C SER A 141 12.55 -29.76 -3.06
N TYR A 142 12.37 -29.07 -4.18
CA TYR A 142 11.44 -29.51 -5.23
C TYR A 142 11.91 -30.79 -5.88
N ALA A 143 13.19 -30.93 -6.23
CA ALA A 143 13.75 -32.15 -6.81
C ALA A 143 13.56 -33.36 -5.87
N GLN A 144 13.62 -33.16 -4.56
CA GLN A 144 13.37 -34.20 -3.55
C GLN A 144 11.89 -34.52 -3.43
N ALA A 145 11.01 -33.52 -3.34
CA ALA A 145 9.57 -33.68 -3.15
C ALA A 145 8.87 -34.28 -4.38
N SER A 146 9.35 -33.96 -5.58
CA SER A 146 8.81 -34.42 -6.86
C SER A 146 9.40 -35.76 -7.34
N ASN A 147 10.28 -36.42 -6.56
CA ASN A 147 11.00 -37.62 -6.95
C ASN A 147 11.77 -37.47 -8.31
N GLY A 148 12.41 -36.32 -8.51
CA GLY A 148 13.19 -36.02 -9.72
C GLY A 148 12.39 -35.34 -10.83
N GLY A 149 11.25 -34.74 -10.54
CA GLY A 149 10.53 -33.86 -11.44
C GLY A 149 11.36 -32.62 -11.80
N LYS A 150 11.17 -32.10 -12.99
CA LYS A 150 11.91 -30.96 -13.50
C LYS A 150 11.22 -29.64 -13.16
N LEU A 151 11.98 -28.62 -12.82
CA LEU A 151 11.47 -27.27 -12.57
C LEU A 151 10.76 -26.67 -13.80
N VAL A 152 11.18 -27.01 -14.99
CA VAL A 152 10.53 -26.57 -16.24
C VAL A 152 9.04 -26.92 -16.24
N ASP A 153 8.63 -28.09 -15.73
CA ASP A 153 7.25 -28.55 -15.75
C ASP A 153 6.32 -27.66 -14.91
N ILE A 154 6.86 -27.03 -13.87
CA ILE A 154 6.12 -26.10 -12.99
C ILE A 154 6.03 -24.68 -13.57
N PHE A 155 7.13 -24.20 -14.13
CA PHE A 155 7.24 -22.81 -14.57
C PHE A 155 6.98 -22.60 -16.06
N LEU A 156 6.73 -23.66 -16.82
CA LEU A 156 6.36 -23.56 -18.22
C LEU A 156 4.93 -23.00 -18.35
N SER A 157 4.80 -21.85 -18.98
CA SER A 157 3.51 -21.21 -19.24
C SER A 157 3.47 -20.69 -20.68
N PRO A 158 2.30 -20.72 -21.37
CA PRO A 158 2.14 -20.17 -22.70
C PRO A 158 2.49 -18.68 -22.81
N ASP A 159 2.31 -17.95 -21.71
CA ASP A 159 2.57 -16.52 -21.64
C ASP A 159 4.05 -16.19 -21.41
N ARG A 160 4.86 -17.18 -21.03
CA ARG A 160 6.28 -17.04 -20.75
C ARG A 160 7.13 -17.61 -21.89
N LYS A 161 7.93 -16.75 -22.51
CA LYS A 161 8.84 -17.11 -23.61
C LYS A 161 10.28 -17.39 -23.12
N ASP A 162 10.58 -17.03 -21.90
CA ASP A 162 11.88 -17.15 -21.24
C ASP A 162 12.18 -18.56 -20.75
N ILE A 163 11.14 -19.37 -20.48
CA ILE A 163 11.27 -20.79 -20.12
C ILE A 163 10.74 -21.65 -21.27
N THR A 164 11.63 -22.51 -21.82
CA THR A 164 11.32 -23.37 -22.95
C THR A 164 11.44 -24.83 -22.56
N PRO A 165 10.63 -25.71 -23.21
CA PRO A 165 10.76 -27.16 -23.00
C PRO A 165 12.18 -27.64 -23.28
N GLY A 166 12.79 -28.37 -22.36
CA GLY A 166 14.13 -28.92 -22.49
C GLY A 166 15.24 -28.15 -21.76
N MET A 167 14.93 -27.03 -21.13
CA MET A 167 15.86 -26.34 -20.22
C MET A 167 16.24 -27.21 -19.04
N SER A 168 17.46 -27.05 -18.55
CA SER A 168 17.95 -27.67 -17.32
C SER A 168 17.41 -26.90 -16.09
N ASP A 169 17.35 -27.58 -14.93
CA ASP A 169 16.93 -26.94 -13.68
C ASP A 169 17.84 -25.78 -13.30
N ASP A 170 19.15 -25.85 -13.61
CA ASP A 170 20.10 -24.76 -13.35
C ASP A 170 19.78 -23.50 -14.19
N GLU A 171 19.34 -23.68 -15.42
CA GLU A 171 18.91 -22.56 -16.28
C GLU A 171 17.62 -21.93 -15.74
N VAL A 172 16.65 -22.75 -15.32
CA VAL A 172 15.42 -22.27 -14.69
C VAL A 172 15.72 -21.53 -13.39
N VAL A 173 16.58 -22.06 -12.53
CA VAL A 173 17.04 -21.39 -11.29
C VAL A 173 17.65 -20.03 -11.58
N LYS A 174 18.45 -19.92 -12.64
CA LYS A 174 19.04 -18.64 -13.05
C LYS A 174 17.97 -17.62 -13.47
N ILE A 175 16.97 -18.06 -14.22
CA ILE A 175 15.83 -17.23 -14.62
C ILE A 175 15.04 -16.80 -13.37
N LEU A 176 14.71 -17.71 -12.46
CA LEU A 176 13.98 -17.39 -11.23
C LEU A 176 14.72 -16.39 -10.34
N ARG A 177 16.06 -16.49 -10.27
CA ARG A 177 16.87 -15.49 -9.56
C ARG A 177 16.77 -14.13 -10.22
N GLN A 178 16.86 -14.06 -11.55
CA GLN A 178 16.73 -12.80 -12.27
C GLN A 178 15.35 -12.17 -12.07
N GLU A 179 14.28 -12.94 -12.22
CA GLU A 179 12.91 -12.48 -11.99
C GLU A 179 12.69 -11.98 -10.56
N THR A 180 13.26 -12.69 -9.58
CA THR A 180 13.21 -12.25 -8.17
C THR A 180 13.94 -10.94 -7.98
N GLU A 181 15.12 -10.77 -8.58
CA GLU A 181 15.90 -9.54 -8.53
C GLU A 181 15.13 -8.36 -9.18
N ASP A 182 14.50 -8.62 -10.31
CA ASP A 182 13.67 -7.64 -11.03
C ASP A 182 12.43 -7.26 -10.20
N ALA A 183 11.77 -8.23 -9.56
CA ALA A 183 10.66 -7.99 -8.64
C ALA A 183 11.07 -7.13 -7.42
N ILE A 184 12.26 -7.39 -6.84
CA ILE A 184 12.82 -6.59 -5.75
C ILE A 184 13.09 -5.15 -6.23
N SER A 185 13.66 -5.00 -7.42
CA SER A 185 13.96 -3.69 -8.01
C SER A 185 12.68 -2.90 -8.32
N ALA A 186 11.66 -3.57 -8.85
CA ALA A 186 10.34 -2.97 -9.10
C ALA A 186 9.68 -2.53 -7.78
N SER A 187 9.72 -3.37 -6.74
CA SER A 187 9.18 -3.06 -5.41
C SER A 187 9.90 -1.87 -4.78
N PHE A 188 11.22 -1.78 -4.91
CA PHE A 188 12.01 -0.64 -4.46
C PHE A 188 11.54 0.67 -5.13
N ASN A 189 11.33 0.66 -6.45
CA ASN A 189 10.87 1.82 -7.19
C ASN A 189 9.44 2.23 -6.79
N ILE A 190 8.56 1.24 -6.53
CA ILE A 190 7.19 1.49 -6.06
C ILE A 190 7.21 2.14 -4.67
N ILE A 191 8.00 1.59 -3.73
CA ILE A 191 8.15 2.15 -2.38
C ILE A 191 8.67 3.58 -2.46
N ARG A 192 9.70 3.84 -3.26
CA ARG A 192 10.26 5.17 -3.47
C ARG A 192 9.19 6.13 -4.00
N SER A 193 8.47 5.74 -5.05
CA SER A 193 7.40 6.56 -5.62
C SER A 193 6.29 6.88 -4.60
N ARG A 194 5.90 5.90 -3.77
CA ARG A 194 4.90 6.12 -2.72
C ARG A 194 5.37 7.13 -1.67
N ILE A 195 6.63 7.03 -1.25
CA ILE A 195 7.22 7.94 -0.26
C ILE A 195 7.34 9.35 -0.83
N ASP A 196 7.75 9.47 -2.10
CA ASP A 196 7.84 10.75 -2.79
C ASP A 196 6.46 11.45 -2.89
N HIS A 197 5.39 10.67 -3.18
CA HIS A 197 4.01 11.19 -3.21
C HIS A 197 3.45 11.54 -1.82
N PHE A 198 3.95 10.90 -0.78
CA PHE A 198 3.55 11.23 0.59
C PHE A 198 4.13 12.55 1.09
N GLY A 199 5.09 13.12 0.36
CA GLY A 199 5.66 14.42 0.66
C GLY A 199 6.67 14.42 1.81
N VAL A 200 7.20 13.27 2.21
CA VAL A 200 8.31 13.20 3.16
C VAL A 200 9.54 13.80 2.53
N MET A 201 10.08 14.82 3.15
CA MET A 201 11.27 15.49 2.68
C MET A 201 12.53 14.67 3.01
N GLN A 202 13.35 14.44 1.98
CA GLN A 202 14.66 13.79 2.08
C GLN A 202 14.61 12.39 2.73
N PRO A 203 13.79 11.46 2.23
CA PRO A 203 13.78 10.10 2.70
C PRO A 203 15.10 9.42 2.33
N ASN A 204 15.62 8.57 3.21
CA ASN A 204 16.75 7.69 2.90
C ASN A 204 16.20 6.29 2.65
N ILE A 205 16.27 5.83 1.40
CA ILE A 205 15.77 4.52 0.99
C ILE A 205 16.95 3.73 0.44
N GLN A 206 17.29 2.64 1.11
CA GLN A 206 18.45 1.82 0.74
C GLN A 206 18.04 0.37 0.61
N ARG A 207 18.50 -0.27 -0.46
CA ARG A 207 18.44 -1.72 -0.60
C ARG A 207 19.64 -2.33 0.13
N LEU A 208 19.38 -3.27 1.03
CA LEU A 208 20.47 -3.97 1.72
C LEU A 208 21.12 -5.00 0.79
N PRO A 209 22.46 -5.00 0.67
CA PRO A 209 23.16 -5.94 -0.20
C PRO A 209 22.87 -7.40 0.18
N ASN A 210 22.76 -8.26 -0.81
CA ASN A 210 22.54 -9.70 -0.64
C ASN A 210 21.34 -10.08 0.23
N SER A 211 20.32 -9.20 0.25
CA SER A 211 19.08 -9.46 0.97
C SER A 211 17.87 -8.91 0.19
N ASN A 212 16.71 -9.48 0.46
CA ASN A 212 15.42 -9.00 -0.05
C ASN A 212 14.84 -7.87 0.82
N ARG A 213 15.69 -7.15 1.57
CA ARG A 213 15.29 -6.10 2.51
C ARG A 213 15.59 -4.71 1.99
N ILE A 214 14.68 -3.81 2.27
CA ILE A 214 14.77 -2.40 1.96
C ILE A 214 14.68 -1.63 3.27
N LEU A 215 15.71 -0.84 3.57
CA LEU A 215 15.73 0.08 4.69
C LEU A 215 15.13 1.41 4.25
N VAL A 216 14.16 1.90 5.01
CA VAL A 216 13.47 3.17 4.77
C VAL A 216 13.57 4.03 6.02
N GLU A 217 14.28 5.14 5.93
CA GLU A 217 14.41 6.13 6.99
C GLU A 217 13.66 7.40 6.58
N LEU A 218 12.73 7.82 7.41
CA LEU A 218 11.83 8.94 7.15
C LEU A 218 11.98 9.99 8.26
N PRO A 219 12.92 10.94 8.12
CA PRO A 219 13.12 11.97 9.13
C PRO A 219 11.92 12.92 9.21
N GLY A 220 11.55 13.31 10.42
CA GLY A 220 10.54 14.33 10.68
C GLY A 220 9.09 13.89 10.46
N VAL A 221 8.84 12.59 10.30
CA VAL A 221 7.47 12.07 10.20
C VAL A 221 6.77 12.17 11.55
N LYS A 222 5.59 12.81 11.57
CA LYS A 222 4.76 13.01 12.77
C LYS A 222 3.74 11.90 12.97
N GLU A 223 3.34 11.21 11.89
CA GLU A 223 2.31 10.16 11.87
C GLU A 223 2.88 8.81 11.38
N PRO A 224 3.65 8.08 12.19
CA PRO A 224 4.31 6.84 11.77
C PRO A 224 3.32 5.75 11.38
N GLU A 225 2.15 5.66 12.02
CA GLU A 225 1.13 4.65 11.71
C GLU A 225 0.50 4.86 10.33
N ARG A 226 0.31 6.11 9.91
CA ARG A 226 -0.20 6.43 8.57
C ARG A 226 0.80 6.03 7.49
N VAL A 227 2.08 6.31 7.72
CA VAL A 227 3.15 5.90 6.80
C VAL A 227 3.28 4.38 6.76
N ARG A 228 3.19 3.69 7.89
CA ARG A 228 3.20 2.23 7.93
C ARG A 228 2.09 1.63 7.07
N LYS A 229 0.86 2.11 7.21
CA LYS A 229 -0.28 1.68 6.38
C LYS A 229 -0.03 1.93 4.88
N LEU A 230 0.56 3.07 4.53
CA LEU A 230 0.90 3.40 3.15
C LEU A 230 1.95 2.43 2.58
N LEU A 231 2.98 2.10 3.35
CA LEU A 231 4.07 1.21 2.92
C LEU A 231 3.62 -0.25 2.83
N GLN A 232 2.76 -0.68 3.76
CA GLN A 232 2.21 -2.04 3.78
C GLN A 232 1.08 -2.25 2.76
N GLY A 233 0.47 -1.17 2.27
CA GLY A 233 -0.62 -1.26 1.30
C GLY A 233 -0.15 -1.94 0.01
N THR A 234 -0.65 -3.14 -0.25
CA THR A 234 -0.52 -3.80 -1.55
C THR A 234 -1.66 -3.33 -2.43
N ALA A 235 -1.34 -2.70 -3.56
CA ALA A 235 -2.34 -2.40 -4.59
C ALA A 235 -2.30 -3.54 -5.62
N SER A 236 -3.33 -4.36 -5.64
CA SER A 236 -3.58 -5.27 -6.75
C SER A 236 -4.40 -4.53 -7.80
N LEU A 237 -3.89 -4.43 -9.01
CA LEU A 237 -4.64 -3.88 -10.12
C LEU A 237 -5.42 -5.01 -10.77
N GLU A 238 -6.73 -4.96 -10.63
CA GLU A 238 -7.64 -5.94 -11.18
C GLU A 238 -8.57 -5.28 -12.19
N PHE A 239 -8.75 -5.93 -13.34
CA PHE A 239 -9.69 -5.49 -14.35
C PHE A 239 -10.86 -6.45 -14.35
N TRP A 240 -12.03 -5.93 -14.01
CA TRP A 240 -13.27 -6.70 -14.00
C TRP A 240 -14.17 -6.23 -15.12
N THR A 241 -14.72 -7.17 -15.88
CA THR A 241 -15.83 -6.86 -16.78
C THR A 241 -17.08 -6.64 -15.94
N THR A 242 -17.74 -5.52 -16.14
CA THR A 242 -18.97 -5.19 -15.41
C THR A 242 -20.19 -5.35 -16.32
N TYR A 243 -21.29 -5.77 -15.73
CA TYR A 243 -22.58 -5.74 -16.40
C TYR A 243 -23.20 -4.34 -16.27
N ASN A 244 -24.09 -3.97 -17.18
CA ASN A 244 -24.92 -2.79 -17.01
C ASN A 244 -25.93 -3.00 -15.87
N GLY A 245 -26.09 -2.00 -15.02
CA GLY A 245 -27.05 -2.06 -13.91
C GLY A 245 -28.49 -2.29 -14.38
N ALA A 246 -28.87 -1.74 -15.54
CA ALA A 246 -30.18 -1.97 -16.13
C ALA A 246 -30.45 -3.45 -16.47
N ASP A 247 -29.43 -4.18 -16.91
CA ASP A 247 -29.57 -5.59 -17.28
C ASP A 247 -29.69 -6.50 -16.05
N LEU A 248 -29.07 -6.08 -14.93
CA LEU A 248 -29.07 -6.82 -13.66
C LEU A 248 -30.27 -6.48 -12.75
N LEU A 249 -30.98 -5.40 -13.01
CA LEU A 249 -32.09 -4.95 -12.16
C LEU A 249 -33.18 -6.04 -12.00
N GLN A 250 -33.51 -6.73 -13.08
CA GLN A 250 -34.49 -7.81 -13.05
C GLN A 250 -34.03 -8.98 -12.18
N SER A 251 -32.75 -9.32 -12.27
CA SER A 251 -32.16 -10.39 -11.46
C SER A 251 -32.10 -10.00 -9.97
N LEU A 252 -31.79 -8.75 -9.66
CA LEU A 252 -31.77 -8.23 -8.29
C LEU A 252 -33.18 -8.22 -7.67
N LEU A 253 -34.21 -7.86 -8.44
CA LEU A 253 -35.61 -7.93 -7.99
C LEU A 253 -36.05 -9.38 -7.71
N ARG A 254 -35.61 -10.35 -8.51
CA ARG A 254 -35.84 -11.78 -8.25
C ARG A 254 -35.12 -12.24 -7.00
N ALA A 255 -33.84 -11.87 -6.83
CA ALA A 255 -33.05 -12.15 -5.64
C ALA A 255 -33.75 -11.63 -4.37
N ASP A 256 -34.25 -10.39 -4.38
CA ASP A 256 -34.99 -9.81 -3.26
C ASP A 256 -36.27 -10.60 -2.94
N ALA A 257 -37.00 -11.04 -3.97
CA ALA A 257 -38.22 -11.86 -3.78
C ALA A 257 -37.89 -13.24 -3.16
N VAL A 258 -36.77 -13.87 -3.56
CA VAL A 258 -36.30 -15.14 -2.98
C VAL A 258 -35.88 -14.93 -1.53
N VAL A 259 -35.08 -13.91 -1.23
CA VAL A 259 -34.68 -13.59 0.16
C VAL A 259 -35.89 -13.31 1.04
N LYS A 260 -36.91 -12.65 0.50
CA LYS A 260 -38.18 -12.38 1.20
C LYS A 260 -38.90 -13.68 1.51
N SER A 261 -38.99 -14.63 0.57
CA SER A 261 -39.68 -15.91 0.80
C SER A 261 -38.96 -16.74 1.88
N LEU A 262 -37.62 -16.80 1.83
CA LEU A 262 -36.83 -17.51 2.83
C LEU A 262 -36.96 -16.90 4.24
N LYS A 263 -36.98 -15.58 4.34
CA LYS A 263 -37.24 -14.89 5.63
C LYS A 263 -38.70 -15.09 6.13
N GLY A 264 -39.65 -15.20 5.22
CA GLY A 264 -41.04 -15.49 5.57
C GLY A 264 -41.25 -16.88 6.18
N GLU A 265 -40.45 -17.86 5.79
CA GLU A 265 -40.45 -19.20 6.37
C GLU A 265 -39.71 -19.25 7.74
N GLU A 266 -38.65 -18.46 7.92
CA GLU A 266 -37.92 -18.36 9.21
C GLU A 266 -38.77 -17.63 10.28
N THR A 267 -39.54 -16.59 9.92
CA THR A 267 -40.30 -15.79 10.89
C THR A 267 -41.46 -16.55 11.54
N VAL A 268 -41.92 -17.65 10.98
CA VAL A 268 -42.95 -18.52 11.62
C VAL A 268 -42.35 -19.35 12.76
N ALA A 269 -41.03 -19.60 12.73
CA ALA A 269 -40.33 -20.39 13.77
C ALA A 269 -39.71 -19.51 14.89
N GLU A 270 -39.43 -18.23 14.63
CA GLU A 270 -38.61 -17.37 15.52
C GLU A 270 -39.40 -16.28 16.25
N GLN A 271 -40.66 -16.03 15.88
CA GLN A 271 -41.53 -15.03 16.53
C GLN A 271 -41.93 -15.30 17.99
N ALA A 272 -41.46 -16.43 18.56
CA ALA A 272 -41.63 -16.75 19.98
C ALA A 272 -40.51 -16.27 20.90
N ALA A 273 -39.37 -15.81 20.37
CA ALA A 273 -38.18 -15.52 21.19
C ALA A 273 -37.74 -14.05 21.23
N ASP A 274 -38.11 -13.18 20.29
CA ASP A 274 -37.41 -11.89 20.10
C ASP A 274 -38.30 -10.61 20.26
N ALA A 275 -39.45 -10.72 20.91
CA ALA A 275 -40.33 -9.55 21.18
C ALA A 275 -39.79 -8.57 22.25
N ALA A 276 -38.57 -8.77 22.77
CA ALA A 276 -38.06 -8.01 23.91
C ALA A 276 -36.90 -7.02 23.59
N LEU A 277 -36.34 -6.98 22.36
CA LEU A 277 -35.11 -6.19 22.10
C LEU A 277 -35.19 -5.17 20.96
N ALA A 278 -36.35 -4.87 20.43
CA ALA A 278 -36.50 -3.97 19.27
C ALA A 278 -37.19 -2.63 19.61
N THR A 279 -36.70 -1.89 20.59
CA THR A 279 -37.29 -0.56 20.90
C THR A 279 -36.26 0.56 21.08
N GLU A 280 -35.12 0.49 20.50
CA GLU A 280 -34.21 1.65 20.58
C GLU A 280 -33.18 1.69 19.42
N VAL A 281 -33.57 1.92 18.17
CA VAL A 281 -32.76 2.61 17.16
C VAL A 281 -33.65 3.01 15.97
N ALA A 282 -34.37 4.07 16.10
CA ALA A 282 -35.09 4.69 14.98
C ALA A 282 -34.96 6.21 15.08
N ALA A 283 -33.82 6.75 14.67
CA ALA A 283 -33.73 8.16 14.27
C ALA A 283 -32.33 8.40 13.71
N GLU A 284 -32.20 8.39 12.41
CA GLU A 284 -31.30 9.13 11.52
C GLU A 284 -30.89 8.28 10.32
N GLU A 285 -31.78 8.20 9.30
CA GLU A 285 -31.34 7.70 8.00
C GLU A 285 -32.17 8.31 6.88
N GLY A 286 -31.48 8.77 5.84
CA GLY A 286 -32.06 9.17 4.57
C GLY A 286 -32.92 8.04 4.00
N ALA A 287 -34.20 8.32 3.81
CA ALA A 287 -35.22 7.35 3.50
C ALA A 287 -34.90 6.47 2.29
N SER A 288 -34.56 5.21 2.53
CA SER A 288 -34.66 4.15 1.54
C SER A 288 -36.12 4.06 1.10
N ARG A 289 -36.39 4.08 -0.22
CA ARG A 289 -37.75 3.94 -0.79
C ARG A 289 -38.34 2.54 -0.57
N PHE A 290 -37.59 1.62 -0.03
CA PHE A 290 -37.95 0.23 0.20
C PHE A 290 -37.99 -0.07 1.68
N SER A 291 -39.08 -0.67 2.17
CA SER A 291 -39.17 -1.10 3.57
C SER A 291 -38.44 -2.45 3.77
N ARG A 292 -37.78 -2.63 4.92
CA ARG A 292 -37.01 -3.87 5.24
C ARG A 292 -37.91 -5.13 5.26
N GLU A 293 -39.18 -4.99 5.55
CA GLU A 293 -40.10 -6.11 5.57
C GLU A 293 -40.54 -6.56 4.17
N GLN A 294 -40.65 -5.60 3.24
CA GLN A 294 -41.14 -5.88 1.89
C GLN A 294 -39.99 -6.18 0.92
N ASN A 295 -38.82 -5.60 1.15
CA ASN A 295 -37.65 -5.70 0.27
C ASN A 295 -36.36 -5.86 1.09
N PRO A 296 -36.11 -7.06 1.64
CA PRO A 296 -35.02 -7.27 2.59
C PRO A 296 -33.61 -7.04 2.02
N LEU A 297 -33.42 -7.25 0.74
CA LEU A 297 -32.15 -6.99 0.05
C LEU A 297 -32.08 -5.55 -0.47
N LEU A 298 -33.13 -5.09 -1.14
CA LEU A 298 -33.17 -3.76 -1.75
C LEU A 298 -33.21 -2.62 -0.72
N SER A 299 -33.74 -2.85 0.47
CA SER A 299 -33.76 -1.86 1.55
C SER A 299 -32.36 -1.55 2.10
N LEU A 300 -31.39 -2.46 1.90
CA LEU A 300 -29.99 -2.29 2.29
C LEU A 300 -29.18 -1.55 1.21
N LEU A 301 -29.77 -1.29 0.05
CA LEU A 301 -29.15 -0.62 -1.08
C LEU A 301 -29.81 0.75 -1.28
N SER A 302 -28.99 1.79 -1.36
CA SER A 302 -29.42 3.11 -1.85
C SER A 302 -29.24 3.12 -3.37
N PRO A 303 -30.34 3.09 -4.16
CA PRO A 303 -30.22 2.97 -5.60
C PRO A 303 -29.55 4.21 -6.20
N ASP A 304 -28.60 4.00 -7.10
CA ASP A 304 -27.99 5.05 -7.90
C ASP A 304 -28.61 5.04 -9.30
N TYR A 305 -29.28 6.10 -9.66
CA TYR A 305 -29.96 6.24 -10.96
C TYR A 305 -29.08 6.87 -12.05
N ALA A 306 -27.79 7.09 -11.75
CA ALA A 306 -26.87 7.71 -12.71
C ALA A 306 -26.56 6.82 -13.94
N GLY A 307 -26.96 5.56 -13.90
CA GLY A 307 -26.70 4.58 -14.96
C GLY A 307 -25.26 4.04 -14.93
N GLY A 308 -25.01 2.99 -15.71
CA GLY A 308 -23.70 2.35 -15.79
C GLY A 308 -23.59 1.05 -14.98
N ALA A 309 -22.41 0.72 -14.50
CA ALA A 309 -22.12 -0.52 -13.78
C ALA A 309 -22.50 -0.51 -12.29
N VAL A 310 -22.90 0.64 -11.75
CA VAL A 310 -23.27 0.81 -10.35
C VAL A 310 -24.78 0.70 -10.22
N LEU A 311 -25.26 -0.26 -9.42
CA LEU A 311 -26.68 -0.44 -9.10
C LEU A 311 -27.13 0.38 -7.90
N GLY A 312 -26.23 0.65 -6.98
CA GLY A 312 -26.49 1.38 -5.76
C GLY A 312 -25.31 1.36 -4.80
N ALA A 313 -25.43 2.10 -3.71
CA ALA A 313 -24.48 2.14 -2.62
C ALA A 313 -25.06 1.41 -1.39
N ALA A 314 -24.19 0.83 -0.58
CA ALA A 314 -24.57 0.21 0.69
C ALA A 314 -23.75 0.79 1.85
N VAL A 315 -24.31 0.81 3.03
CA VAL A 315 -23.57 1.16 4.25
C VAL A 315 -22.57 0.03 4.55
N ALA A 316 -21.34 0.37 4.98
CA ALA A 316 -20.30 -0.62 5.22
C ALA A 316 -20.71 -1.73 6.21
N ALA A 317 -21.58 -1.44 7.17
CA ALA A 317 -22.13 -2.42 8.11
C ALA A 317 -23.03 -3.47 7.43
N ASP A 318 -23.72 -3.11 6.35
CA ASP A 318 -24.70 -3.97 5.67
C ASP A 318 -24.07 -4.84 4.57
N VAL A 319 -22.83 -4.54 4.16
CA VAL A 319 -22.14 -5.27 3.07
C VAL A 319 -22.02 -6.78 3.36
N ALA A 320 -21.74 -7.15 4.62
CA ALA A 320 -21.65 -8.56 5.01
C ALA A 320 -23.01 -9.29 4.86
N THR A 321 -24.10 -8.61 5.19
CA THR A 321 -25.48 -9.12 5.06
C THR A 321 -25.89 -9.25 3.61
N ILE A 322 -25.57 -8.25 2.78
CA ILE A 322 -25.86 -8.26 1.34
C ILE A 322 -25.11 -9.44 0.67
N ASN A 323 -23.81 -9.60 0.96
CA ASN A 323 -23.02 -10.71 0.41
C ASN A 323 -23.55 -12.07 0.86
N LYS A 324 -24.03 -12.20 2.12
CA LYS A 324 -24.67 -13.42 2.59
C LYS A 324 -25.94 -13.74 1.79
N TYR A 325 -26.78 -12.76 1.50
CA TYR A 325 -28.00 -12.96 0.70
C TYR A 325 -27.68 -13.33 -0.76
N LEU A 326 -26.73 -12.67 -1.38
CA LEU A 326 -26.34 -12.94 -2.76
C LEU A 326 -25.58 -14.27 -2.92
N ALA A 327 -25.03 -14.83 -1.86
CA ALA A 327 -24.34 -16.13 -1.86
C ALA A 327 -25.30 -17.32 -1.60
N LEU A 328 -26.60 -17.10 -1.39
CA LEU A 328 -27.55 -18.17 -1.23
C LEU A 328 -27.72 -18.94 -2.54
N PRO A 329 -27.75 -20.29 -2.49
CA PRO A 329 -27.85 -21.11 -3.70
C PRO A 329 -29.18 -20.95 -4.45
N GLU A 330 -30.21 -20.40 -3.82
CA GLU A 330 -31.54 -20.14 -4.39
C GLU A 330 -31.62 -18.75 -5.07
N VAL A 331 -30.68 -17.88 -4.80
CA VAL A 331 -30.57 -16.53 -5.37
C VAL A 331 -29.69 -16.54 -6.63
#